data_5918b9bcc266e48993be4ac861917959
#
_entry.id   5918b9bcc266e48993be4ac861917959
#
_cell.length_a   1.000
_cell.length_b   1.000
_cell.length_c   1.000
_cell.angle_alpha   90.00
_cell.angle_beta   90.00
_cell.angle_gamma   90.00
#
_symmetry.space_group_name_H-M   'P 1'
#
loop_
_entity.id
_entity.type
_entity.pdbx_description
1 polymer ?
#
loop_
_entity_poly.entity_id
_entity_poly.type
_entity_poly.pdbx_seq_one_letter_code
_entity_poly.pdbx_strand_id
1 'polypeptide(L)'
;MTVPADDNLSCILWKEIRNIIRSEDGIGHIQDNDYAAPIISHRADPYIYKHTDGKYYFLGSHTDAGHNLNGTYQYLYIILRCADTLEDLTDNSGRYTEKVIYEREPIGPDRVSPHLWAPEIHYIQGGWYVYYTTTVSDHSSWRIRPHCLACTGDDPMNDPWITKGPIQTTVENDIAFTDFSLDHTFFHHKGEDYFVWAQKTNNISDIFIAKLSNPWTICTPSVLLTHPEYNWELHGFAVNEGPAVIKHGGRIFLTFSASGTDALYNMGLLYADEDSDLLDSSSWTKLPYPVFQSSRATGFFGPGHNSFTRSTDDTEDLMVYHARQEERYLGEGDYQPLYDAGRNAYIGKVFWDEDGMPNFSVPGASLAMRKEDLTLPDHW
;
A
#
# COMPACT_ATOMS: atom_id res chain seq x y z
N MET A 1 -9.13 23.08 -34.17
CA MET A 1 -9.51 21.69 -34.46
C MET A 1 -10.09 21.16 -33.19
N THR A 2 -11.40 21.02 -33.15
CA THR A 2 -12.16 20.46 -32.02
C THR A 2 -11.91 18.96 -32.00
N VAL A 3 -11.35 18.47 -30.90
CA VAL A 3 -11.26 17.04 -30.62
C VAL A 3 -12.68 16.52 -30.48
N PRO A 4 -13.10 15.46 -31.18
CA PRO A 4 -14.39 14.85 -30.95
C PRO A 4 -14.37 14.19 -29.57
N ALA A 5 -15.36 14.46 -28.77
CA ALA A 5 -15.58 13.81 -27.51
C ALA A 5 -15.89 12.32 -27.74
N ASP A 6 -14.91 11.46 -27.47
CA ASP A 6 -15.11 10.04 -27.29
C ASP A 6 -15.62 9.68 -25.88
N ASP A 7 -16.46 10.58 -25.34
CA ASP A 7 -17.21 10.35 -24.10
C ASP A 7 -18.17 9.15 -24.17
N ASN A 8 -18.36 8.58 -25.37
CA ASN A 8 -19.33 7.52 -25.58
C ASN A 8 -18.84 6.12 -25.19
N LEU A 9 -17.57 5.80 -25.38
CA LEU A 9 -17.06 4.45 -25.08
C LEU A 9 -16.82 4.24 -23.59
N SER A 10 -16.23 5.21 -22.90
CA SER A 10 -16.12 5.16 -21.45
C SER A 10 -17.50 5.15 -20.78
N CYS A 11 -18.44 5.95 -21.30
CA CYS A 11 -19.83 5.99 -20.81
C CYS A 11 -20.60 4.69 -21.11
N ILE A 12 -20.30 3.98 -22.21
CA ILE A 12 -20.91 2.70 -22.57
C ILE A 12 -20.31 1.59 -21.69
N LEU A 13 -19.00 1.54 -21.54
CA LEU A 13 -18.32 0.57 -20.66
C LEU A 13 -18.77 0.75 -19.21
N TRP A 14 -18.86 1.99 -18.71
CA TRP A 14 -19.41 2.29 -17.39
C TRP A 14 -20.89 1.98 -17.25
N LYS A 15 -21.68 2.07 -18.32
CA LYS A 15 -23.08 1.59 -18.32
C LYS A 15 -23.15 0.08 -18.25
N GLU A 16 -22.28 -0.65 -18.93
CA GLU A 16 -22.25 -2.11 -18.90
C GLU A 16 -21.71 -2.61 -17.54
N ILE A 17 -20.65 -2.01 -17.00
CA ILE A 17 -20.20 -2.28 -15.64
C ILE A 17 -21.32 -1.97 -14.62
N ARG A 18 -22.01 -0.84 -14.73
CA ARG A 18 -23.20 -0.54 -13.91
C ARG A 18 -24.31 -1.56 -14.08
N ASN A 19 -24.50 -2.10 -15.26
CA ASN A 19 -25.54 -3.11 -15.51
C ASN A 19 -25.15 -4.48 -14.97
N ILE A 20 -23.85 -4.83 -15.00
CA ILE A 20 -23.31 -6.02 -14.35
C ILE A 20 -23.42 -5.88 -12.82
N ILE A 21 -23.04 -4.73 -12.27
CA ILE A 21 -23.13 -4.42 -10.84
C ILE A 21 -24.60 -4.26 -10.40
N ARG A 22 -25.51 -3.85 -11.31
CA ARG A 22 -26.95 -3.67 -11.06
C ARG A 22 -27.83 -4.81 -11.53
N SER A 23 -27.25 -5.91 -12.05
CA SER A 23 -28.05 -7.13 -12.22
C SER A 23 -28.65 -7.50 -10.85
N GLU A 24 -29.89 -8.00 -10.85
CA GLU A 24 -30.59 -8.30 -9.58
C GLU A 24 -29.78 -9.20 -8.66
N ASP A 25 -28.87 -10.00 -9.22
CA ASP A 25 -27.92 -10.83 -8.47
C ASP A 25 -26.70 -10.04 -7.97
N GLY A 26 -26.29 -8.94 -8.62
CA GLY A 26 -25.10 -8.15 -8.27
C GLY A 26 -25.34 -7.08 -7.19
N ILE A 27 -26.52 -6.46 -7.16
CA ILE A 27 -26.84 -5.40 -6.19
C ILE A 27 -26.99 -5.97 -4.78
N GLY A 28 -27.55 -7.15 -4.63
CA GLY A 28 -27.65 -7.83 -3.34
C GLY A 28 -26.27 -8.09 -2.72
N HIS A 29 -25.35 -8.58 -3.53
CA HIS A 29 -23.99 -8.92 -3.07
C HIS A 29 -23.13 -7.71 -2.75
N ILE A 30 -23.27 -6.55 -3.40
CA ILE A 30 -22.55 -5.32 -3.08
C ILE A 30 -23.05 -4.73 -1.75
N GLN A 31 -24.34 -4.84 -1.45
CA GLN A 31 -24.93 -4.37 -0.20
C GLN A 31 -24.62 -5.28 0.99
N ASP A 32 -24.42 -6.56 0.74
CA ASP A 32 -24.05 -7.57 1.75
C ASP A 32 -22.52 -7.71 1.91
N ASN A 33 -21.73 -6.87 1.24
CA ASN A 33 -20.29 -6.90 1.39
C ASN A 33 -19.89 -6.13 2.65
N ASP A 34 -19.61 -6.82 3.74
CA ASP A 34 -19.15 -6.27 5.00
C ASP A 34 -17.84 -5.46 4.84
N TYR A 35 -17.14 -5.62 3.74
CA TYR A 35 -15.92 -4.90 3.40
C TYR A 35 -16.13 -3.63 2.56
N ALA A 36 -17.33 -3.33 2.08
CA ALA A 36 -17.61 -2.12 1.30
C ALA A 36 -17.64 -0.84 2.16
N ALA A 37 -17.82 -0.97 3.46
CA ALA A 37 -17.64 0.13 4.40
C ALA A 37 -16.15 0.27 4.78
N PRO A 38 -15.69 1.47 5.17
CA PRO A 38 -14.35 1.59 5.75
C PRO A 38 -14.21 0.65 6.95
N ILE A 39 -13.20 -0.21 6.92
CA ILE A 39 -12.92 -1.05 8.08
C ILE A 39 -12.28 -0.20 9.20
N ILE A 40 -11.40 0.74 8.81
CA ILE A 40 -10.78 1.68 9.73
C ILE A 40 -10.70 3.05 9.02
N SER A 41 -11.31 4.05 9.64
CA SER A 41 -11.39 5.40 9.10
C SER A 41 -10.09 6.17 9.33
N HIS A 42 -9.78 7.08 8.41
CA HIS A 42 -8.64 8.00 8.53
C HIS A 42 -7.28 7.27 8.68
N ARG A 43 -7.14 6.13 8.00
CA ARG A 43 -5.91 5.36 7.93
C ARG A 43 -5.55 5.10 6.48
N ALA A 44 -4.58 5.85 5.96
CA ALA A 44 -3.96 5.58 4.68
C ALA A 44 -2.91 4.47 4.82
N ASP A 45 -2.45 3.93 3.68
CA ASP A 45 -1.34 3.00 3.61
C ASP A 45 -1.52 1.81 4.57
N PRO A 46 -2.67 1.11 4.50
CA PRO A 46 -3.08 0.14 5.51
C PRO A 46 -2.29 -1.17 5.39
N TYR A 47 -1.83 -1.67 6.51
CA TYR A 47 -1.15 -2.96 6.61
C TYR A 47 -1.83 -3.85 7.66
N ILE A 48 -2.25 -5.05 7.27
CA ILE A 48 -2.78 -6.06 8.19
C ILE A 48 -1.91 -7.30 8.18
N TYR A 49 -1.33 -7.62 9.33
CA TYR A 49 -0.56 -8.84 9.55
C TYR A 49 -1.37 -9.85 10.38
N LYS A 50 -1.64 -11.03 9.81
CA LYS A 50 -2.18 -12.17 10.55
C LYS A 50 -1.03 -13.00 11.09
N HIS A 51 -0.89 -13.08 12.40
CA HIS A 51 0.17 -13.87 13.03
C HIS A 51 -0.24 -15.33 13.23
N THR A 52 0.72 -16.20 13.47
CA THR A 52 0.53 -17.65 13.66
C THR A 52 -0.27 -18.02 14.91
N ASP A 53 -0.44 -17.09 15.86
CA ASP A 53 -1.34 -17.23 17.02
C ASP A 53 -2.82 -16.96 16.66
N GLY A 54 -3.10 -16.61 15.41
CA GLY A 54 -4.42 -16.27 14.87
C GLY A 54 -4.83 -14.81 15.03
N LYS A 55 -4.05 -14.00 15.75
CA LYS A 55 -4.34 -12.57 15.93
C LYS A 55 -4.01 -11.75 14.71
N TYR A 56 -4.75 -10.66 14.57
CA TYR A 56 -4.56 -9.65 13.54
C TYR A 56 -3.98 -8.37 14.13
N TYR A 57 -2.97 -7.85 13.44
CA TYR A 57 -2.31 -6.60 13.78
C TYR A 57 -2.44 -5.63 12.62
N PHE A 58 -2.94 -4.43 12.91
CA PHE A 58 -3.15 -3.38 11.91
C PHE A 58 -2.27 -2.17 12.18
N LEU A 59 -1.65 -1.67 11.14
CA LEU A 59 -0.98 -0.37 11.07
C LEU A 59 -1.47 0.41 9.84
N GLY A 60 -1.28 1.73 9.88
CA GLY A 60 -1.54 2.61 8.75
C GLY A 60 -1.08 4.03 9.07
N SER A 61 -0.85 4.83 8.04
CA SER A 61 -0.55 6.24 8.19
C SER A 61 -1.72 6.96 8.82
N HIS A 62 -1.52 7.48 10.03
CA HIS A 62 -2.55 8.14 10.80
C HIS A 62 -2.47 9.65 10.68
N THR A 63 -3.43 10.25 9.99
CA THR A 63 -3.63 11.71 10.00
C THR A 63 -4.44 12.12 11.21
N ASP A 64 -3.81 12.79 12.18
CA ASP A 64 -4.55 13.37 13.29
C ASP A 64 -5.25 14.67 12.85
N ALA A 65 -6.55 14.57 12.61
CA ALA A 65 -7.41 15.70 12.23
C ALA A 65 -7.49 16.79 13.31
N GLY A 66 -7.12 16.48 14.55
CA GLY A 66 -7.11 17.43 15.68
C GLY A 66 -5.87 18.33 15.72
N HIS A 67 -4.79 17.98 15.02
CA HIS A 67 -3.51 18.70 15.04
C HIS A 67 -3.19 19.31 13.68
N ASN A 68 -4.01 20.25 13.25
CA ASN A 68 -3.76 21.02 12.04
C ASN A 68 -2.82 22.19 12.35
N LEU A 69 -1.52 22.03 12.08
CA LEU A 69 -0.56 23.12 12.11
C LEU A 69 -0.50 23.77 10.71
N ASN A 70 -0.96 25.01 10.60
CA ASN A 70 -0.97 25.80 9.36
C ASN A 70 -1.82 25.18 8.22
N GLY A 71 -2.94 24.56 8.54
CA GLY A 71 -3.81 23.94 7.54
C GLY A 71 -3.35 22.57 7.04
N THR A 72 -2.32 21.99 7.66
CA THR A 72 -1.74 20.71 7.24
C THR A 72 -1.88 19.69 8.36
N TYR A 73 -2.59 18.59 8.12
CA TYR A 73 -2.66 17.47 9.06
C TYR A 73 -1.26 16.88 9.25
N GLN A 74 -0.95 16.44 10.48
CA GLN A 74 0.34 15.90 10.79
C GLN A 74 0.23 14.45 11.25
N TYR A 75 1.20 13.67 10.84
CA TYR A 75 1.37 12.29 11.25
C TYR A 75 2.18 12.25 12.54
N LEU A 76 1.52 12.05 13.69
CA LEU A 76 2.13 12.18 15.00
C LEU A 76 2.58 10.84 15.60
N TYR A 77 1.82 9.80 15.33
CA TYR A 77 1.93 8.52 16.04
C TYR A 77 1.92 7.33 15.09
N ILE A 78 2.60 6.27 15.49
CA ILE A 78 2.36 4.91 14.99
C ILE A 78 1.47 4.22 16.02
N ILE A 79 0.26 3.88 15.60
CA ILE A 79 -0.76 3.26 16.45
C ILE A 79 -0.96 1.83 15.97
N LEU A 80 -0.57 0.88 16.81
CA LEU A 80 -0.79 -0.54 16.59
C LEU A 80 -2.16 -0.93 17.13
N ARG A 81 -3.01 -1.49 16.26
CA ARG A 81 -4.29 -2.11 16.63
C ARG A 81 -4.17 -3.62 16.57
N CYS A 82 -4.77 -4.32 17.51
CA CYS A 82 -4.79 -5.78 17.58
C CYS A 82 -6.20 -6.29 17.88
N ALA A 83 -6.59 -7.38 17.22
CA ALA A 83 -7.85 -8.10 17.45
C ALA A 83 -7.69 -9.60 17.22
N ASP A 84 -8.65 -10.38 17.71
CA ASP A 84 -8.64 -11.85 17.57
C ASP A 84 -9.18 -12.31 16.20
N THR A 85 -9.98 -11.47 15.53
CA THR A 85 -10.51 -11.74 14.19
C THR A 85 -10.37 -10.51 13.30
N LEU A 86 -10.45 -10.71 11.99
CA LEU A 86 -10.40 -9.62 11.03
C LEU A 86 -11.58 -8.64 11.20
N GLU A 87 -12.76 -9.17 11.47
CA GLU A 87 -13.98 -8.41 11.70
C GLU A 87 -13.88 -7.55 12.96
N ASP A 88 -13.14 -8.03 13.96
CA ASP A 88 -12.93 -7.32 15.22
C ASP A 88 -11.98 -6.13 15.08
N LEU A 89 -11.15 -6.08 14.02
CA LEU A 89 -10.31 -4.91 13.71
C LEU A 89 -11.12 -3.68 13.31
N THR A 90 -12.38 -3.83 12.87
CA THR A 90 -13.17 -2.71 12.36
C THR A 90 -13.50 -1.68 13.43
N ASP A 91 -13.62 -0.39 13.07
CA ASP A 91 -13.95 0.70 13.99
C ASP A 91 -15.24 0.44 14.78
N ASN A 92 -16.21 -0.21 14.16
CA ASN A 92 -17.53 -0.42 14.74
C ASN A 92 -17.61 -1.65 15.66
N SER A 93 -16.59 -2.51 15.68
CA SER A 93 -16.63 -3.75 16.47
C SER A 93 -16.55 -3.51 17.97
N GLY A 94 -15.74 -2.53 18.38
CA GLY A 94 -15.40 -2.28 19.78
C GLY A 94 -14.62 -3.43 20.45
N ARG A 95 -14.11 -4.41 19.67
CA ARG A 95 -13.44 -5.62 20.18
C ARG A 95 -11.94 -5.66 19.85
N TYR A 96 -11.35 -4.54 19.51
CA TYR A 96 -9.91 -4.38 19.31
C TYR A 96 -9.26 -3.64 20.48
N THR A 97 -7.95 -3.72 20.55
CA THR A 97 -7.10 -2.89 21.42
C THR A 97 -6.17 -2.05 20.56
N GLU A 98 -5.91 -0.82 20.99
CA GLU A 98 -4.94 0.07 20.35
C GLU A 98 -3.86 0.51 21.32
N LYS A 99 -2.65 0.69 20.80
CA LYS A 99 -1.49 1.22 21.54
C LYS A 99 -0.69 2.16 20.63
N VAL A 100 -0.35 3.34 21.13
CA VAL A 100 0.70 4.15 20.53
C VAL A 100 2.03 3.46 20.82
N ILE A 101 2.69 2.97 19.79
CA ILE A 101 3.98 2.26 19.91
C ILE A 101 5.18 3.17 19.61
N TYR A 102 4.93 4.28 18.92
CA TYR A 102 5.95 5.26 18.60
C TYR A 102 5.35 6.65 18.38
N GLU A 103 6.05 7.66 18.84
CA GLU A 103 5.76 9.07 18.60
C GLU A 103 6.91 9.70 17.80
N ARG A 104 6.60 10.63 16.92
CA ARG A 104 7.60 11.31 16.09
C ARG A 104 8.69 11.95 16.93
N GLU A 105 9.94 11.81 16.49
CA GLU A 105 11.12 12.32 17.18
C GLU A 105 11.57 13.70 16.67
N PRO A 106 12.29 14.45 17.49
CA PRO A 106 12.97 15.66 17.07
C PRO A 106 13.99 15.37 15.95
N ILE A 107 14.01 16.24 14.93
CA ILE A 107 14.97 16.23 13.83
C ILE A 107 15.92 17.44 13.86
N GLY A 108 15.88 18.21 14.92
CA GLY A 108 16.67 19.39 15.18
C GLY A 108 16.22 20.09 16.47
N PRO A 109 16.84 21.23 16.85
CA PRO A 109 16.58 21.88 18.14
C PRO A 109 15.13 22.29 18.36
N ASP A 110 14.45 22.73 17.30
CA ASP A 110 13.12 23.31 17.37
C ASP A 110 12.13 22.62 16.40
N ARG A 111 12.44 21.41 15.91
CA ARG A 111 11.65 20.74 14.89
C ARG A 111 11.54 19.25 15.15
N VAL A 112 10.33 18.73 14.92
CA VAL A 112 10.04 17.29 14.88
C VAL A 112 9.73 16.85 13.46
N SER A 113 9.91 15.57 13.17
CA SER A 113 9.52 15.01 11.86
C SER A 113 8.04 15.25 11.60
N PRO A 114 7.65 15.83 10.45
CA PRO A 114 6.26 15.96 10.08
C PRO A 114 5.66 14.66 9.53
N HIS A 115 6.48 13.64 9.30
CA HIS A 115 6.11 12.42 8.61
C HIS A 115 6.38 11.18 9.47
N LEU A 116 5.35 10.37 9.66
CA LEU A 116 5.40 8.96 10.06
C LEU A 116 4.47 8.22 9.10
N TRP A 117 5.03 7.72 7.99
CA TRP A 117 4.25 7.18 6.89
C TRP A 117 4.42 5.68 6.71
N ALA A 118 3.37 5.06 6.19
CA ALA A 118 3.32 3.67 5.73
C ALA A 118 3.96 2.69 6.72
N PRO A 119 3.53 2.66 8.00
CA PRO A 119 4.07 1.71 8.95
C PRO A 119 3.56 0.29 8.64
N GLU A 120 4.47 -0.68 8.60
CA GLU A 120 4.19 -2.10 8.43
C GLU A 120 4.75 -2.92 9.58
N ILE A 121 3.96 -3.83 10.17
CA ILE A 121 4.41 -4.74 11.21
C ILE A 121 4.75 -6.11 10.63
N HIS A 122 5.89 -6.65 11.01
CA HIS A 122 6.39 -7.94 10.56
C HIS A 122 6.95 -8.77 11.71
N TYR A 123 6.84 -10.10 11.61
CA TYR A 123 7.53 -11.03 12.47
C TYR A 123 8.68 -11.66 11.71
N ILE A 124 9.92 -11.27 12.02
CA ILE A 124 11.13 -11.60 11.26
C ILE A 124 12.15 -12.25 12.19
N GLN A 125 12.68 -13.42 11.82
CA GLN A 125 13.76 -14.11 12.57
C GLN A 125 13.47 -14.26 14.07
N GLY A 126 12.20 -14.46 14.43
CA GLY A 126 11.78 -14.66 15.81
C GLY A 126 11.53 -13.38 16.63
N GLY A 127 11.39 -12.23 15.99
CA GLY A 127 11.09 -10.95 16.65
C GLY A 127 10.10 -10.10 15.88
N TRP A 128 9.47 -9.16 16.60
CA TRP A 128 8.55 -8.19 16.02
C TRP A 128 9.28 -6.92 15.61
N TYR A 129 9.01 -6.46 14.38
CA TYR A 129 9.58 -5.25 13.80
C TYR A 129 8.48 -4.41 13.16
N VAL A 130 8.63 -3.09 13.22
CA VAL A 130 7.82 -2.16 12.45
C VAL A 130 8.72 -1.33 11.57
N TYR A 131 8.50 -1.42 10.27
CA TYR A 131 9.08 -0.50 9.32
C TYR A 131 8.19 0.73 9.19
N TYR A 132 8.78 1.89 9.00
CA TYR A 132 8.07 3.15 8.79
C TYR A 132 8.98 4.16 8.10
N THR A 133 8.39 5.19 7.54
CA THR A 133 9.12 6.25 6.85
C THR A 133 9.04 7.55 7.63
N THR A 134 10.17 8.23 7.78
CA THR A 134 10.24 9.49 8.52
C THR A 134 11.26 10.46 7.93
N THR A 135 11.11 11.76 8.24
CA THR A 135 12.07 12.80 7.87
C THR A 135 13.30 12.71 8.78
N VAL A 136 14.49 12.80 8.17
CA VAL A 136 15.78 12.68 8.87
C VAL A 136 16.61 13.99 8.87
N SER A 137 16.01 15.13 8.53
CA SER A 137 16.72 16.39 8.42
C SER A 137 15.86 17.57 8.88
N ASP A 138 16.46 18.48 9.65
CA ASP A 138 15.87 19.75 10.04
C ASP A 138 15.87 20.79 8.91
N HIS A 139 16.67 20.59 7.85
CA HIS A 139 16.79 21.49 6.71
C HIS A 139 15.75 21.23 5.63
N SER A 140 15.21 20.00 5.54
CA SER A 140 14.18 19.64 4.54
C SER A 140 13.25 18.55 5.06
N SER A 141 11.94 18.84 5.07
CA SER A 141 10.91 17.85 5.41
C SER A 141 10.91 16.65 4.47
N TRP A 142 11.38 16.83 3.25
CA TRP A 142 11.40 15.82 2.19
C TRP A 142 12.67 14.97 2.17
N ARG A 143 13.57 15.16 3.14
CA ARG A 143 14.66 14.20 3.34
C ARG A 143 14.16 13.00 4.12
N ILE A 144 13.45 12.14 3.46
CA ILE A 144 12.70 11.01 3.99
C ILE A 144 13.48 9.72 3.80
N ARG A 145 13.47 8.85 4.83
CA ARG A 145 14.16 7.55 4.83
C ARG A 145 13.33 6.50 5.56
N PRO A 146 13.43 5.22 5.14
CA PRO A 146 12.85 4.10 5.88
C PRO A 146 13.61 3.86 7.18
N HIS A 147 12.86 3.57 8.24
CA HIS A 147 13.33 3.29 9.59
C HIS A 147 12.73 1.99 10.12
N CYS A 148 13.34 1.47 11.17
CA CYS A 148 12.89 0.26 11.83
C CYS A 148 12.71 0.48 13.34
N LEU A 149 11.60 0.01 13.89
CA LEU A 149 11.42 -0.27 15.31
C LEU A 149 11.56 -1.76 15.57
N ALA A 150 12.01 -2.14 16.74
CA ALA A 150 12.00 -3.51 17.23
C ALA A 150 11.26 -3.57 18.56
N CYS A 151 10.37 -4.54 18.72
CA CYS A 151 9.81 -4.89 20.02
C CYS A 151 10.88 -5.59 20.86
N THR A 152 10.95 -5.29 22.15
CA THR A 152 11.97 -5.85 23.04
C THR A 152 11.60 -7.21 23.62
N GLY A 153 10.36 -7.67 23.37
CA GLY A 153 9.84 -8.96 23.82
C GLY A 153 8.91 -9.58 22.80
N ASP A 154 8.14 -10.56 23.25
CA ASP A 154 7.30 -11.39 22.37
C ASP A 154 5.87 -10.83 22.19
N ASP A 155 5.45 -9.89 23.04
CA ASP A 155 4.12 -9.29 23.00
C ASP A 155 4.17 -7.86 22.43
N PRO A 156 3.83 -7.66 21.14
CA PRO A 156 3.92 -6.35 20.50
C PRO A 156 2.93 -5.31 21.07
N MET A 157 1.90 -5.77 21.79
CA MET A 157 0.94 -4.87 22.42
C MET A 157 1.36 -4.44 23.83
N ASN A 158 2.20 -5.19 24.53
CA ASN A 158 2.56 -4.88 25.92
C ASN A 158 4.05 -4.54 26.09
N ASP A 159 4.93 -5.18 25.32
CA ASP A 159 6.36 -4.95 25.44
C ASP A 159 6.80 -3.59 24.82
N PRO A 160 7.92 -3.04 25.28
CA PRO A 160 8.44 -1.78 24.76
C PRO A 160 8.95 -1.92 23.33
N TRP A 161 8.76 -0.87 22.54
CA TRP A 161 9.36 -0.68 21.23
C TRP A 161 10.56 0.25 21.30
N ILE A 162 11.64 -0.10 20.59
CA ILE A 162 12.86 0.70 20.51
C ILE A 162 13.22 0.98 19.05
N THR A 163 13.74 2.16 18.75
CA THR A 163 14.22 2.47 17.41
C THR A 163 15.53 1.74 17.09
N LYS A 164 15.64 1.20 15.89
CA LYS A 164 16.90 0.73 15.29
C LYS A 164 17.50 1.79 14.37
N GLY A 165 16.78 2.90 14.15
CA GLY A 165 17.18 3.96 13.23
C GLY A 165 16.86 3.64 11.77
N PRO A 166 17.52 4.32 10.82
CA PRO A 166 17.31 4.12 9.41
C PRO A 166 17.76 2.73 8.96
N ILE A 167 17.08 2.21 7.93
CA ILE A 167 17.52 1.00 7.22
C ILE A 167 18.90 1.26 6.61
N GLN A 168 19.78 0.29 6.71
CA GLN A 168 21.18 0.38 6.32
C GLN A 168 21.53 -0.56 5.17
N THR A 169 22.65 -0.31 4.52
CA THR A 169 23.26 -1.22 3.55
C THR A 169 24.71 -1.53 3.94
N THR A 170 25.13 -2.78 3.73
CA THR A 170 26.56 -3.18 3.83
C THR A 170 27.27 -3.11 2.48
N VAL A 171 26.55 -2.81 1.41
CA VAL A 171 27.11 -2.76 0.06
C VAL A 171 27.73 -1.38 -0.19
N GLU A 172 29.01 -1.36 -0.45
CA GLU A 172 29.75 -0.13 -0.72
C GLU A 172 29.28 0.53 -2.03
N ASN A 173 29.07 1.85 -1.99
CA ASN A 173 28.59 2.67 -3.12
C ASN A 173 27.25 2.22 -3.71
N ASP A 174 26.41 1.53 -2.95
CA ASP A 174 25.06 1.20 -3.37
C ASP A 174 24.16 2.44 -3.42
N ILE A 175 23.16 2.41 -4.30
CA ILE A 175 22.18 3.50 -4.45
C ILE A 175 21.17 3.55 -3.29
N ALA A 176 21.03 2.45 -2.52
CA ALA A 176 20.03 2.33 -1.46
C ALA A 176 20.05 3.49 -0.49
N PHE A 177 18.91 4.10 -0.29
CA PHE A 177 18.63 5.16 0.70
C PHE A 177 19.49 6.43 0.55
N THR A 178 20.13 6.62 -0.62
CA THR A 178 20.92 7.83 -0.91
C THR A 178 20.05 9.05 -1.19
N ASP A 179 18.83 8.85 -1.66
CA ASP A 179 17.85 9.90 -1.96
C ASP A 179 16.51 9.64 -1.23
N PHE A 180 15.48 10.41 -1.53
CA PHE A 180 14.12 10.25 -1.00
C PHE A 180 13.66 8.80 -1.14
N SER A 181 13.52 8.09 -0.02
CA SER A 181 13.18 6.67 0.02
C SER A 181 12.06 6.43 1.02
N LEU A 182 11.06 5.66 0.61
CA LEU A 182 9.84 5.43 1.38
C LEU A 182 9.22 4.08 1.02
N ASP A 183 8.08 3.80 1.59
CA ASP A 183 7.19 2.70 1.24
C ASP A 183 7.95 1.40 1.02
N HIS A 184 8.06 0.65 2.04
CA HIS A 184 8.87 -0.56 2.06
C HIS A 184 8.03 -1.72 2.53
N THR A 185 8.34 -2.90 2.03
CA THR A 185 7.76 -4.14 2.52
C THR A 185 8.82 -5.22 2.66
N PHE A 186 8.46 -6.25 3.40
CA PHE A 186 9.28 -7.43 3.67
C PHE A 186 8.57 -8.69 3.21
N PHE A 187 9.32 -9.63 2.65
CA PHE A 187 8.84 -10.99 2.49
C PHE A 187 9.98 -12.01 2.64
N HIS A 188 9.64 -13.17 3.19
CA HIS A 188 10.53 -14.31 3.28
C HIS A 188 10.30 -15.25 2.10
N HIS A 189 11.35 -15.74 1.44
CA HIS A 189 11.24 -16.71 0.35
C HIS A 189 12.45 -17.63 0.28
N LYS A 190 12.20 -18.95 0.31
CA LYS A 190 13.23 -20.00 0.19
C LYS A 190 14.44 -19.83 1.11
N GLY A 191 14.19 -19.46 2.36
CA GLY A 191 15.24 -19.28 3.37
C GLY A 191 15.93 -17.93 3.33
N GLU A 192 15.52 -17.03 2.46
CA GLU A 192 16.07 -15.69 2.30
C GLU A 192 15.03 -14.63 2.64
N ASP A 193 15.47 -13.54 3.24
CA ASP A 193 14.68 -12.38 3.60
C ASP A 193 14.90 -11.25 2.61
N TYR A 194 13.83 -10.73 2.03
CA TYR A 194 13.86 -9.68 1.03
C TYR A 194 13.22 -8.41 1.56
N PHE A 195 13.82 -7.29 1.19
CA PHE A 195 13.32 -5.93 1.43
C PHE A 195 13.06 -5.25 0.10
N VAL A 196 11.86 -4.72 -0.07
CA VAL A 196 11.44 -3.97 -1.27
C VAL A 196 11.09 -2.56 -0.82
N TRP A 197 11.50 -1.54 -1.58
CA TRP A 197 11.22 -0.14 -1.23
C TRP A 197 11.10 0.73 -2.46
N ALA A 198 10.44 1.88 -2.30
CA ALA A 198 10.42 2.93 -3.30
C ALA A 198 11.53 3.95 -3.03
N GLN A 199 12.21 4.41 -4.09
CA GLN A 199 13.21 5.46 -3.98
C GLN A 199 13.10 6.43 -5.14
N LYS A 200 13.04 7.71 -4.81
CA LYS A 200 12.88 8.79 -5.79
C LYS A 200 14.24 9.38 -6.15
N THR A 201 14.68 9.11 -7.36
CA THR A 201 15.90 9.67 -7.92
C THR A 201 15.55 10.57 -9.11
N ASN A 202 16.05 11.80 -9.12
CA ASN A 202 15.74 12.78 -10.19
C ASN A 202 14.24 13.02 -10.40
N ASN A 203 13.46 13.07 -9.32
CA ASN A 203 11.99 13.22 -9.32
C ASN A 203 11.19 12.06 -9.92
N ILE A 204 11.81 10.90 -10.14
CA ILE A 204 11.15 9.67 -10.55
C ILE A 204 11.26 8.67 -9.39
N SER A 205 10.15 8.09 -8.99
CA SER A 205 10.11 7.08 -7.93
C SER A 205 10.07 5.69 -8.53
N ASP A 206 11.10 4.91 -8.23
CA ASP A 206 11.36 3.57 -8.70
C ASP A 206 11.23 2.57 -7.54
N ILE A 207 10.94 1.29 -7.84
CA ILE A 207 10.96 0.24 -6.84
C ILE A 207 12.20 -0.62 -6.97
N PHE A 208 12.85 -0.84 -5.83
CA PHE A 208 14.06 -1.65 -5.69
C PHE A 208 13.83 -2.84 -4.77
N ILE A 209 14.65 -3.88 -4.92
CA ILE A 209 14.72 -5.05 -4.07
C ILE A 209 16.16 -5.36 -3.67
N ALA A 210 16.36 -5.86 -2.45
CA ALA A 210 17.62 -6.44 -1.97
C ALA A 210 17.35 -7.49 -0.90
N LYS A 211 18.35 -8.33 -0.57
CA LYS A 211 18.27 -9.25 0.58
C LYS A 211 18.68 -8.57 1.86
N LEU A 212 18.07 -9.00 2.96
CA LEU A 212 18.40 -8.59 4.33
C LEU A 212 19.38 -9.57 4.97
N SER A 213 20.37 -9.07 5.70
CA SER A 213 21.18 -9.86 6.64
C SER A 213 20.58 -9.91 8.04
N ASN A 214 19.85 -8.88 8.41
CA ASN A 214 19.06 -8.75 9.61
C ASN A 214 17.89 -7.79 9.31
N PRO A 215 16.87 -7.65 10.17
CA PRO A 215 15.65 -6.88 9.85
C PRO A 215 15.83 -5.40 9.47
N TRP A 216 16.99 -4.81 9.69
CA TRP A 216 17.24 -3.38 9.35
C TRP A 216 18.49 -3.16 8.49
N THR A 217 19.05 -4.22 7.86
CA THR A 217 20.26 -4.09 7.06
C THR A 217 20.20 -4.95 5.79
N ILE A 218 20.20 -4.31 4.62
CA ILE A 218 20.35 -5.00 3.34
C ILE A 218 21.82 -5.39 3.10
N CYS A 219 22.04 -6.53 2.44
CA CYS A 219 23.37 -7.12 2.25
C CYS A 219 23.72 -7.51 0.82
N THR A 220 22.84 -7.24 -0.13
CA THR A 220 23.08 -7.40 -1.56
C THR A 220 22.94 -6.07 -2.28
N PRO A 221 23.51 -5.91 -3.48
CA PRO A 221 23.24 -4.75 -4.31
C PRO A 221 21.74 -4.53 -4.53
N SER A 222 21.34 -3.27 -4.61
CA SER A 222 19.99 -2.88 -4.95
C SER A 222 19.68 -3.21 -6.40
N VAL A 223 18.58 -3.92 -6.66
CA VAL A 223 18.10 -4.24 -8.00
C VAL A 223 16.84 -3.44 -8.30
N LEU A 224 16.84 -2.71 -9.40
CA LEU A 224 15.67 -2.00 -9.92
C LEU A 224 14.65 -2.99 -10.46
N LEU A 225 13.45 -2.99 -9.91
CA LEU A 225 12.33 -3.85 -10.35
C LEU A 225 11.39 -3.16 -11.33
N THR A 226 11.03 -1.91 -11.04
CA THR A 226 10.11 -1.16 -11.91
C THR A 226 10.40 0.33 -11.88
N HIS A 227 10.17 0.94 -13.04
CA HIS A 227 10.28 2.36 -13.33
C HIS A 227 8.95 2.84 -13.93
N PRO A 228 8.42 4.01 -13.60
CA PRO A 228 7.24 4.57 -14.26
C PRO A 228 7.48 4.79 -15.74
N GLU A 229 6.80 4.05 -16.60
CA GLU A 229 6.98 4.09 -18.06
C GLU A 229 5.67 4.20 -18.85
N TYR A 230 4.54 3.78 -18.22
CA TYR A 230 3.22 3.85 -18.84
C TYR A 230 2.50 5.14 -18.46
N ASN A 231 1.64 5.65 -19.34
CA ASN A 231 0.89 6.89 -19.09
C ASN A 231 0.13 6.89 -17.77
N TRP A 232 -0.44 5.75 -17.40
CA TRP A 232 -1.20 5.59 -16.15
C TRP A 232 -0.33 5.67 -14.88
N GLU A 233 1.00 5.66 -15.00
CA GLU A 233 1.95 5.80 -13.90
C GLU A 233 2.45 7.25 -13.74
N LEU A 234 2.06 8.16 -14.62
CA LEU A 234 2.67 9.48 -14.77
C LEU A 234 1.71 10.64 -14.42
N HIS A 235 0.49 10.36 -13.95
CA HIS A 235 -0.46 11.40 -13.59
C HIS A 235 -0.01 12.17 -12.35
N GLY A 236 0.19 13.47 -12.49
CA GLY A 236 0.68 14.36 -11.44
C GLY A 236 2.16 14.16 -11.11
N PHE A 237 2.59 12.93 -10.88
CA PHE A 237 3.97 12.55 -10.57
C PHE A 237 4.33 11.23 -11.25
N ALA A 238 5.60 11.09 -11.66
CA ALA A 238 6.16 9.81 -12.14
C ALA A 238 6.55 8.96 -10.92
N VAL A 239 5.65 8.08 -10.50
CA VAL A 239 5.79 7.34 -9.25
C VAL A 239 5.38 5.89 -9.42
N ASN A 240 6.26 4.99 -8.93
CA ASN A 240 5.93 3.65 -8.46
C ASN A 240 6.32 3.60 -6.98
N GLU A 241 5.37 3.25 -6.12
CA GLU A 241 5.53 3.21 -4.65
C GLU A 241 4.62 2.16 -4.02
N GLY A 242 4.59 2.03 -2.69
CA GLY A 242 3.69 1.14 -1.96
C GLY A 242 3.77 -0.32 -2.40
N PRO A 243 4.97 -0.95 -2.48
CA PRO A 243 5.08 -2.35 -2.90
C PRO A 243 4.45 -3.30 -1.88
N ALA A 244 3.72 -4.32 -2.36
CA ALA A 244 3.22 -5.41 -1.53
C ALA A 244 3.35 -6.74 -2.26
N VAL A 245 3.57 -7.83 -1.50
CA VAL A 245 3.87 -9.13 -2.08
C VAL A 245 2.84 -10.17 -1.67
N ILE A 246 2.37 -10.95 -2.65
CA ILE A 246 1.56 -12.16 -2.44
C ILE A 246 2.11 -13.30 -3.30
N LYS A 247 1.97 -14.53 -2.80
CA LYS A 247 2.43 -15.75 -3.49
C LYS A 247 1.26 -16.65 -3.81
N HIS A 248 1.24 -17.17 -5.02
CA HIS A 248 0.22 -18.13 -5.43
C HIS A 248 0.69 -18.94 -6.64
N GLY A 249 0.36 -20.24 -6.66
CA GLY A 249 0.52 -21.09 -7.84
C GLY A 249 1.94 -21.18 -8.40
N GLY A 250 2.98 -21.14 -7.55
CA GLY A 250 4.38 -21.17 -7.98
C GLY A 250 4.92 -19.83 -8.48
N ARG A 251 4.22 -18.74 -8.21
CA ARG A 251 4.61 -17.37 -8.59
C ARG A 251 4.65 -16.45 -7.38
N ILE A 252 5.49 -15.42 -7.50
CA ILE A 252 5.54 -14.27 -6.60
C ILE A 252 4.97 -13.09 -7.37
N PHE A 253 3.95 -12.46 -6.79
CA PHE A 253 3.32 -11.26 -7.31
C PHE A 253 3.71 -10.08 -6.43
N LEU A 254 4.13 -8.99 -7.06
CA LEU A 254 4.43 -7.72 -6.41
C LEU A 254 3.50 -6.67 -7.00
N THR A 255 2.56 -6.18 -6.20
CA THR A 255 1.78 -5.00 -6.54
C THR A 255 2.55 -3.74 -6.16
N PHE A 256 2.28 -2.66 -6.85
CA PHE A 256 2.79 -1.33 -6.53
C PHE A 256 1.73 -0.29 -6.86
N SER A 257 1.83 0.87 -6.25
CA SER A 257 0.95 2.00 -6.57
C SER A 257 1.65 3.00 -7.46
N ALA A 258 0.87 3.74 -8.24
CA ALA A 258 1.41 4.64 -9.23
C ALA A 258 0.63 5.95 -9.34
N SER A 259 1.31 6.97 -9.87
CA SER A 259 0.79 8.34 -10.06
C SER A 259 0.72 9.16 -8.77
N GLY A 260 0.13 10.35 -8.83
CA GLY A 260 -0.17 11.16 -7.66
C GLY A 260 -1.28 10.52 -6.81
N THR A 261 -1.25 10.78 -5.50
CA THR A 261 -2.17 10.15 -4.52
C THR A 261 -3.58 10.74 -4.51
N ASP A 262 -4.06 11.26 -5.63
CA ASP A 262 -5.43 11.77 -5.83
C ASP A 262 -6.37 10.70 -6.42
N ALA A 263 -7.44 11.09 -7.10
CA ALA A 263 -8.38 10.15 -7.73
C ALA A 263 -7.76 9.34 -8.89
N LEU A 264 -6.57 9.70 -9.37
CA LEU A 264 -5.84 8.95 -10.40
C LEU A 264 -4.82 7.95 -9.83
N TYR A 265 -4.69 7.88 -8.52
CA TYR A 265 -3.88 6.85 -7.87
C TYR A 265 -4.44 5.47 -8.21
N ASN A 266 -3.56 4.54 -8.53
CA ASN A 266 -3.90 3.23 -9.05
C ASN A 266 -2.82 2.20 -8.73
N MET A 267 -3.05 0.93 -9.05
CA MET A 267 -2.09 -0.14 -8.77
C MET A 267 -1.66 -0.85 -10.04
N GLY A 268 -0.36 -1.13 -10.12
CA GLY A 268 0.27 -2.02 -11.09
C GLY A 268 0.67 -3.36 -10.50
N LEU A 269 1.18 -4.26 -11.36
CA LEU A 269 1.58 -5.61 -11.00
C LEU A 269 2.85 -6.05 -11.72
N LEU A 270 3.78 -6.58 -10.96
CA LEU A 270 4.90 -7.40 -11.42
C LEU A 270 4.69 -8.84 -10.96
N TYR A 271 5.22 -9.81 -11.71
CA TYR A 271 5.27 -11.18 -11.25
C TYR A 271 6.54 -11.89 -11.73
N ALA A 272 6.97 -12.86 -10.94
CA ALA A 272 8.11 -13.73 -11.24
C ALA A 272 7.78 -15.18 -10.89
N ASP A 273 8.44 -16.14 -11.54
CA ASP A 273 8.43 -17.54 -11.10
C ASP A 273 9.12 -17.65 -9.73
N GLU A 274 8.54 -18.41 -8.80
CA GLU A 274 9.12 -18.57 -7.45
C GLU A 274 10.48 -19.27 -7.41
N ASP A 275 10.85 -19.99 -8.49
CA ASP A 275 12.15 -20.66 -8.64
C ASP A 275 13.20 -19.78 -9.33
N SER A 276 12.81 -18.59 -9.83
CA SER A 276 13.73 -17.66 -10.49
C SER A 276 14.60 -16.90 -9.49
N ASP A 277 15.69 -16.29 -9.99
CA ASP A 277 16.47 -15.34 -9.20
C ASP A 277 15.72 -14.01 -9.08
N LEU A 278 15.21 -13.73 -7.90
CA LEU A 278 14.45 -12.49 -7.64
C LEU A 278 15.31 -11.22 -7.65
N LEU A 279 16.64 -11.35 -7.60
CA LEU A 279 17.59 -10.25 -7.76
C LEU A 279 18.06 -10.09 -9.22
N ASP A 280 17.49 -10.82 -10.15
CA ASP A 280 17.61 -10.55 -11.58
C ASP A 280 16.32 -9.84 -12.05
N SER A 281 16.45 -8.57 -12.45
CA SER A 281 15.29 -7.80 -12.93
C SER A 281 14.58 -8.43 -14.13
N SER A 282 15.31 -9.22 -14.94
CA SER A 282 14.73 -9.94 -16.08
C SER A 282 13.84 -11.10 -15.69
N SER A 283 13.89 -11.56 -14.44
CA SER A 283 12.96 -12.56 -13.88
C SER A 283 11.54 -12.01 -13.69
N TRP A 284 11.40 -10.68 -13.66
CA TRP A 284 10.12 -10.03 -13.39
C TRP A 284 9.45 -9.57 -14.66
N THR A 285 8.15 -9.83 -14.75
CA THR A 285 7.28 -9.33 -15.82
C THR A 285 6.34 -8.26 -15.27
N LYS A 286 6.37 -7.06 -15.84
CA LYS A 286 5.47 -5.96 -15.52
C LYS A 286 4.26 -5.98 -16.44
N LEU A 287 3.05 -5.84 -15.88
CA LEU A 287 1.85 -5.67 -16.70
C LEU A 287 1.77 -4.22 -17.24
N PRO A 288 1.37 -4.04 -18.51
CA PRO A 288 1.35 -2.71 -19.14
C PRO A 288 0.09 -1.88 -18.81
N TYR A 289 -0.77 -2.37 -17.93
CA TYR A 289 -2.04 -1.74 -17.54
C TYR A 289 -2.21 -1.80 -16.02
N PRO A 290 -2.99 -0.86 -15.43
CA PRO A 290 -3.29 -0.91 -14.01
C PRO A 290 -4.22 -2.09 -13.69
N VAL A 291 -3.96 -2.76 -12.57
CA VAL A 291 -4.76 -3.91 -12.12
C VAL A 291 -5.85 -3.53 -11.11
N PHE A 292 -5.80 -2.30 -10.57
CA PHE A 292 -6.77 -1.77 -9.63
C PHE A 292 -6.78 -0.24 -9.68
N GLN A 293 -7.96 0.37 -9.84
CA GLN A 293 -8.08 1.81 -10.06
C GLN A 293 -9.43 2.33 -9.63
N SER A 294 -9.61 3.66 -9.67
CA SER A 294 -10.87 4.32 -9.32
C SER A 294 -12.07 3.77 -10.05
N SER A 295 -13.19 3.68 -9.35
CA SER A 295 -14.44 3.20 -9.88
C SER A 295 -15.58 4.16 -9.55
N ARG A 296 -16.05 4.92 -10.54
CA ARG A 296 -17.25 5.75 -10.39
C ARG A 296 -18.52 4.92 -10.18
N ALA A 297 -18.53 3.66 -10.62
CA ALA A 297 -19.66 2.77 -10.45
C ALA A 297 -19.86 2.40 -8.97
N THR A 298 -18.77 2.25 -8.22
CA THR A 298 -18.78 1.93 -6.80
C THR A 298 -18.57 3.14 -5.90
N GLY A 299 -18.11 4.29 -6.47
CA GLY A 299 -17.86 5.52 -5.72
C GLY A 299 -16.56 5.50 -4.92
N PHE A 300 -15.56 4.74 -5.36
CA PHE A 300 -14.25 4.67 -4.74
C PHE A 300 -13.18 5.26 -5.65
N PHE A 301 -12.34 6.13 -5.10
CA PHE A 301 -11.37 6.90 -5.85
C PHE A 301 -9.98 6.84 -5.24
N GLY A 302 -8.96 6.80 -6.11
CA GLY A 302 -7.55 6.72 -5.74
C GLY A 302 -7.23 5.50 -4.87
N PRO A 303 -7.66 4.28 -5.25
CA PRO A 303 -7.33 3.08 -4.49
C PRO A 303 -5.86 2.74 -4.67
N GLY A 304 -5.20 2.33 -3.59
CA GLY A 304 -3.81 1.90 -3.68
C GLY A 304 -3.16 1.70 -2.33
N HIS A 305 -1.83 1.65 -2.36
CA HIS A 305 -0.94 1.38 -1.24
C HIS A 305 -1.47 0.20 -0.42
N ASN A 306 -1.56 -0.94 -1.10
CA ASN A 306 -2.19 -2.12 -0.54
C ASN A 306 -1.21 -2.97 0.27
N SER A 307 -1.77 -3.83 1.11
CA SER A 307 -1.12 -4.99 1.69
C SER A 307 -1.98 -6.23 1.48
N PHE A 308 -1.47 -7.40 1.84
CA PHE A 308 -2.22 -8.65 1.75
C PHE A 308 -2.35 -9.32 3.12
N THR A 309 -3.50 -9.98 3.33
CA THR A 309 -3.77 -10.77 4.52
C THR A 309 -4.65 -11.97 4.18
N ARG A 310 -5.07 -12.72 5.19
CA ARG A 310 -5.96 -13.88 5.04
C ARG A 310 -7.24 -13.66 5.83
N SER A 311 -8.34 -14.26 5.37
CA SER A 311 -9.58 -14.34 6.15
C SER A 311 -9.37 -15.06 7.48
N THR A 312 -10.29 -14.88 8.41
CA THR A 312 -10.20 -15.50 9.77
C THR A 312 -10.12 -17.02 9.69
N ASP A 313 -10.80 -17.64 8.76
CA ASP A 313 -10.80 -19.11 8.53
C ASP A 313 -9.70 -19.61 7.57
N ASP A 314 -8.80 -18.73 7.11
CA ASP A 314 -7.71 -19.01 6.17
C ASP A 314 -8.15 -19.52 4.77
N THR A 315 -9.41 -19.30 4.40
CA THR A 315 -9.93 -19.77 3.11
C THR A 315 -9.72 -18.78 1.98
N GLU A 316 -9.61 -17.47 2.28
CA GLU A 316 -9.54 -16.40 1.29
C GLU A 316 -8.26 -15.58 1.41
N ASP A 317 -7.68 -15.23 0.26
CA ASP A 317 -6.68 -14.19 0.16
C ASP A 317 -7.37 -12.84 0.08
N LEU A 318 -6.92 -11.88 0.88
CA LEU A 318 -7.51 -10.56 0.99
C LEU A 318 -6.49 -9.48 0.72
N MET A 319 -6.92 -8.43 0.01
CA MET A 319 -6.17 -7.21 -0.21
C MET A 319 -6.72 -6.11 0.69
N VAL A 320 -5.86 -5.47 1.46
CA VAL A 320 -6.18 -4.28 2.26
C VAL A 320 -5.64 -3.07 1.53
N TYR A 321 -6.44 -2.05 1.31
CA TYR A 321 -6.05 -0.88 0.53
C TYR A 321 -6.69 0.38 1.09
N HIS A 322 -6.17 1.54 0.78
CA HIS A 322 -6.89 2.78 1.04
C HIS A 322 -7.63 3.27 -0.21
N ALA A 323 -8.72 3.99 0.00
CA ALA A 323 -9.44 4.72 -1.04
C ALA A 323 -10.22 5.89 -0.43
N ARG A 324 -10.74 6.76 -1.30
CA ARG A 324 -11.64 7.88 -0.95
C ARG A 324 -13.02 7.63 -1.53
N GLN A 325 -14.02 8.26 -0.95
CA GLN A 325 -15.38 8.33 -1.51
C GLN A 325 -15.66 9.63 -2.27
N GLU A 326 -14.69 10.55 -2.30
CA GLU A 326 -14.78 11.81 -3.07
C GLU A 326 -13.82 11.75 -4.27
N GLU A 327 -14.35 12.07 -5.45
CA GLU A 327 -13.55 12.21 -6.66
C GLU A 327 -12.90 13.60 -6.69
N ARG A 328 -11.61 13.66 -6.33
CA ARG A 328 -10.83 14.90 -6.26
C ARG A 328 -9.46 14.72 -6.91
N TYR A 329 -9.00 15.79 -7.55
CA TYR A 329 -7.75 15.77 -8.32
C TYR A 329 -6.75 16.79 -7.77
N LEU A 330 -5.46 16.47 -7.90
CA LEU A 330 -4.37 17.38 -7.59
C LEU A 330 -4.51 18.66 -8.44
N GLY A 331 -4.42 19.84 -7.78
CA GLY A 331 -4.61 21.14 -8.44
C GLY A 331 -6.02 21.68 -8.34
N GLU A 332 -6.98 20.98 -7.76
CA GLU A 332 -8.30 21.50 -7.45
C GLU A 332 -8.28 22.36 -6.17
N GLY A 333 -8.24 23.68 -6.33
CA GLY A 333 -8.13 24.61 -5.20
C GLY A 333 -6.86 24.36 -4.38
N ASP A 334 -7.02 24.25 -3.07
CA ASP A 334 -5.96 23.96 -2.07
C ASP A 334 -5.90 22.48 -1.66
N TYR A 335 -6.48 21.59 -2.45
CA TYR A 335 -6.47 20.16 -2.17
C TYR A 335 -5.07 19.58 -2.09
N GLN A 336 -4.77 18.95 -0.97
CA GLN A 336 -3.48 18.31 -0.67
C GLN A 336 -3.71 16.81 -0.43
N PRO A 337 -3.61 15.97 -1.47
CA PRO A 337 -3.99 14.54 -1.36
C PRO A 337 -3.19 13.75 -0.32
N LEU A 338 -1.92 14.10 -0.07
CA LEU A 338 -1.10 13.44 0.96
C LEU A 338 -1.61 13.65 2.37
N TYR A 339 -2.31 14.77 2.62
CA TYR A 339 -2.82 15.13 3.94
C TYR A 339 -4.35 15.00 4.04
N ASP A 340 -4.95 14.32 3.07
CA ASP A 340 -6.39 14.08 3.02
C ASP A 340 -6.78 12.97 4.00
N ALA A 341 -7.50 13.35 5.06
CA ALA A 341 -8.05 12.42 6.05
C ALA A 341 -9.16 11.51 5.49
N GLY A 342 -9.64 11.76 4.28
CA GLY A 342 -10.63 10.94 3.59
C GLY A 342 -10.07 9.62 3.04
N ARG A 343 -8.76 9.37 3.14
CA ARG A 343 -8.19 8.06 2.84
C ARG A 343 -8.52 7.07 3.96
N ASN A 344 -9.45 6.17 3.70
CA ASN A 344 -9.89 5.15 4.65
C ASN A 344 -9.39 3.77 4.22
N ALA A 345 -9.19 2.87 5.18
CA ALA A 345 -8.81 1.49 4.91
C ALA A 345 -10.04 0.63 4.56
N TYR A 346 -9.88 -0.17 3.52
CA TYR A 346 -10.88 -1.11 3.01
C TYR A 346 -10.26 -2.48 2.80
N ILE A 347 -11.11 -3.51 2.67
CA ILE A 347 -10.72 -4.86 2.29
C ILE A 347 -11.42 -5.25 1.00
N GLY A 348 -10.68 -5.94 0.11
CA GLY A 348 -11.18 -6.61 -1.08
C GLY A 348 -10.71 -8.05 -1.13
N LYS A 349 -11.46 -8.92 -1.82
CA LYS A 349 -11.01 -10.29 -2.08
C LYS A 349 -9.99 -10.29 -3.22
N VAL A 350 -9.01 -11.18 -3.11
CA VAL A 350 -8.15 -11.55 -4.24
C VAL A 350 -8.74 -12.79 -4.88
N PHE A 351 -9.19 -12.65 -6.11
CA PHE A 351 -9.63 -13.77 -6.93
C PHE A 351 -8.45 -14.27 -7.78
N TRP A 352 -8.44 -15.55 -8.10
CA TRP A 352 -7.41 -16.15 -8.93
C TRP A 352 -8.02 -16.65 -10.22
N ASP A 353 -7.48 -16.17 -11.36
CA ASP A 353 -7.91 -16.60 -12.69
C ASP A 353 -7.45 -18.04 -12.96
N GLU A 354 -7.96 -18.65 -14.02
CA GLU A 354 -7.62 -20.03 -14.41
C GLU A 354 -6.13 -20.23 -14.71
N ASP A 355 -5.44 -19.18 -15.15
CA ASP A 355 -3.99 -19.13 -15.39
C ASP A 355 -3.17 -18.74 -14.14
N GLY A 356 -3.81 -18.63 -12.98
CA GLY A 356 -3.20 -18.32 -11.68
C GLY A 356 -2.76 -16.86 -11.54
N MET A 357 -3.34 -15.94 -12.31
CA MET A 357 -3.14 -14.50 -12.14
C MET A 357 -4.12 -13.92 -11.11
N PRO A 358 -3.70 -12.94 -10.30
CA PRO A 358 -4.61 -12.28 -9.37
C PRO A 358 -5.57 -11.34 -10.10
N ASN A 359 -6.82 -11.37 -9.67
CA ASN A 359 -7.88 -10.46 -10.09
C ASN A 359 -8.40 -9.73 -8.85
N PHE A 360 -8.15 -8.43 -8.77
CA PHE A 360 -8.56 -7.59 -7.63
C PHE A 360 -9.94 -6.98 -7.81
N SER A 361 -10.62 -7.26 -8.95
CA SER A 361 -11.90 -6.66 -9.29
C SER A 361 -11.83 -5.12 -9.34
N VAL A 362 -12.86 -4.43 -8.84
CA VAL A 362 -12.87 -2.99 -8.65
C VAL A 362 -13.07 -2.66 -7.16
N PRO A 363 -12.59 -1.51 -6.67
CA PRO A 363 -12.71 -1.17 -5.26
C PRO A 363 -14.18 -1.15 -4.83
N GLY A 364 -14.47 -1.76 -3.67
CA GLY A 364 -15.82 -1.89 -3.13
C GLY A 364 -16.68 -3.00 -3.76
N ALA A 365 -16.17 -3.77 -4.73
CA ALA A 365 -16.89 -4.90 -5.29
C ALA A 365 -16.67 -6.19 -4.50
N SER A 366 -17.70 -7.03 -4.40
CA SER A 366 -17.66 -8.34 -3.75
C SER A 366 -17.50 -9.51 -4.72
N LEU A 367 -17.55 -9.26 -6.01
CA LEU A 367 -17.49 -10.26 -7.07
C LEU A 367 -16.27 -10.05 -7.97
N ALA A 368 -15.71 -11.14 -8.48
CA ALA A 368 -14.69 -11.08 -9.52
C ALA A 368 -15.26 -10.42 -10.79
N MET A 369 -14.58 -9.40 -11.29
CA MET A 369 -14.85 -8.85 -12.60
C MET A 369 -14.09 -9.67 -13.65
N ARG A 370 -14.66 -9.83 -14.85
CA ARG A 370 -13.95 -10.49 -15.93
C ARG A 370 -12.76 -9.63 -16.40
N LYS A 371 -11.70 -10.28 -16.83
CA LYS A 371 -10.46 -9.61 -17.25
C LYS A 371 -10.69 -8.58 -18.36
N GLU A 372 -11.55 -8.89 -19.31
CA GLU A 372 -11.98 -7.99 -20.39
C GLU A 372 -12.79 -6.77 -19.91
N ASP A 373 -13.41 -6.86 -18.74
CA ASP A 373 -14.18 -5.76 -18.14
C ASP A 373 -13.27 -4.84 -17.28
N LEU A 374 -12.05 -5.29 -16.94
CA LEU A 374 -11.05 -4.53 -16.16
C LEU A 374 -10.06 -3.78 -17.03
N THR A 375 -9.84 -4.24 -18.27
CA THR A 375 -8.96 -3.56 -19.22
C THR A 375 -9.65 -2.32 -19.75
N LEU A 376 -9.14 -1.16 -19.35
CA LEU A 376 -9.58 0.11 -19.95
C LEU A 376 -9.09 0.21 -21.39
N PRO A 377 -9.90 0.86 -22.27
CA PRO A 377 -9.42 1.24 -23.60
C PRO A 377 -8.15 2.11 -23.51
N ASP A 378 -7.30 2.04 -24.52
CA ASP A 378 -5.98 2.68 -24.67
C ASP A 378 -5.95 4.23 -24.55
N HIS A 379 -6.80 4.86 -23.75
CA HIS A 379 -7.04 6.31 -23.72
C HIS A 379 -6.88 6.93 -22.33
N TRP A 380 -6.04 6.30 -21.47
CA TRP A 380 -5.60 6.93 -20.23
C TRP A 380 -4.23 7.53 -20.39
#